data_b2f63a0a407e43f27ca0390acbc8bf51
#
_entry.id   b2f63a0a407e43f27ca0390acbc8bf51
#
_cell.length_a   1.000
_cell.length_b   1.000
_cell.length_c   1.000
_cell.angle_alpha   90.00
_cell.angle_beta   90.00
_cell.angle_gamma   90.00
#
_symmetry.space_group_name_H-M   'P 1'
#
loop_
_entity.id
_entity.type
_entity.pdbx_description
1 polymer ?
#
loop_
_entity_poly.entity_id
_entity_poly.type
_entity_poly.pdbx_seq_one_letter_code
_entity_poly.pdbx_strand_id
1 'polypeptide(L)'
;MVVGLLLTLVAGTMGGSFALPMRYMKKWAWENIWTVWSLVALILIPWLLALATVPHLSSVYRAAGPRALLLPCVFGLLWGVSSFLFGLGVDLAGMSLTFAVVNGLSSAIGSWVPMTVQHPGRVLTVGGVIASLGVLGVVSGVAVCSWAGHIRSRQKDKIGRAHV
;
A
#
# COMPACT_ATOMS: atom_id res chain seq x y z
N MET A 1 7.19 -2.51 25.13
CA MET A 1 6.52 -1.32 24.53
C MET A 1 7.49 -0.49 23.69
N VAL A 2 8.64 -0.06 24.21
CA VAL A 2 9.64 0.77 23.48
C VAL A 2 10.17 0.08 22.21
N VAL A 3 10.52 -1.21 22.28
CA VAL A 3 11.01 -1.98 21.11
C VAL A 3 9.96 -2.04 19.99
N GLY A 4 8.69 -2.27 20.34
CA GLY A 4 7.62 -2.27 19.34
C GLY A 4 7.45 -0.90 18.65
N LEU A 5 7.55 0.19 19.40
CA LEU A 5 7.50 1.54 18.86
C LEU A 5 8.68 1.82 17.91
N LEU A 6 9.90 1.44 18.31
CA LEU A 6 11.09 1.59 17.46
C LEU A 6 10.97 0.79 16.17
N LEU A 7 10.51 -0.47 16.25
CA LEU A 7 10.28 -1.30 15.07
C LEU A 7 9.21 -0.68 14.14
N THR A 8 8.15 -0.12 14.69
CA THR A 8 7.11 0.57 13.91
C THR A 8 7.66 1.81 13.22
N LEU A 9 8.49 2.60 13.89
CA LEU A 9 9.15 3.77 13.29
C LEU A 9 10.11 3.37 12.16
N VAL A 10 10.92 2.33 12.38
CA VAL A 10 11.82 1.80 11.34
C VAL A 10 11.02 1.27 10.15
N ALA A 11 9.99 0.46 10.37
CA ALA A 11 9.14 -0.05 9.32
C ALA A 11 8.43 1.09 8.56
N GLY A 12 7.95 2.11 9.26
CA GLY A 12 7.32 3.28 8.67
C GLY A 12 8.27 4.10 7.81
N THR A 13 9.50 4.32 8.27
CA THR A 13 10.53 5.03 7.47
C THR A 13 10.96 4.23 6.25
N MET A 14 11.14 2.92 6.38
CA MET A 14 11.45 2.03 5.25
C MET A 14 10.29 2.02 4.23
N GLY A 15 9.05 1.89 4.71
CA GLY A 15 7.86 1.94 3.85
C GLY A 15 7.65 3.30 3.17
N GLY A 16 7.94 4.41 3.85
CA GLY A 16 7.86 5.75 3.27
C GLY A 16 8.96 6.06 2.26
N SER A 17 10.12 5.43 2.39
CA SER A 17 11.28 5.67 1.53
C SER A 17 11.41 4.70 0.35
N PHE A 18 10.58 3.64 0.26
CA PHE A 18 10.75 2.61 -0.77
C PHE A 18 10.65 3.14 -2.21
N ALA A 19 9.87 4.19 -2.43
CA ALA A 19 9.71 4.83 -3.73
C ALA A 19 10.81 5.89 -4.03
N LEU A 20 11.66 6.23 -3.04
CA LEU A 20 12.68 7.25 -3.19
C LEU A 20 13.70 6.94 -4.31
N PRO A 21 14.21 5.69 -4.48
CA PRO A 21 15.11 5.34 -5.56
C PRO A 21 14.51 5.58 -6.96
N MET A 22 13.20 5.44 -7.13
CA MET A 22 12.51 5.66 -8.41
C MET A 22 12.67 7.10 -8.90
N ARG A 23 12.78 8.07 -7.99
CA ARG A 23 12.99 9.49 -8.31
C ARG A 23 14.34 9.75 -9.02
N TYR A 24 15.33 8.92 -8.78
CA TYR A 24 16.68 9.06 -9.35
C TYR A 24 16.83 8.31 -10.68
N MET A 25 15.89 7.42 -11.03
CA MET A 25 15.92 6.61 -12.25
C MET A 25 15.27 7.33 -13.44
N LYS A 26 15.77 8.53 -13.79
CA LYS A 26 15.17 9.43 -14.78
C LYS A 26 15.09 8.87 -16.22
N LYS A 27 15.87 7.84 -16.54
CA LYS A 27 15.95 7.23 -17.90
C LYS A 27 15.10 5.97 -18.03
N TRP A 28 14.47 5.50 -16.96
CA TRP A 28 13.69 4.29 -16.95
C TRP A 28 12.19 4.65 -16.97
N ALA A 29 11.43 3.99 -17.82
CA ALA A 29 9.98 4.06 -17.77
C ALA A 29 9.47 3.45 -16.46
N TRP A 30 8.37 3.95 -15.95
CA TRP A 30 7.80 3.51 -14.68
C TRP A 30 7.54 2.00 -14.68
N GLU A 31 7.06 1.46 -15.79
CA GLU A 31 6.76 0.04 -15.97
C GLU A 31 8.01 -0.84 -15.77
N ASN A 32 9.16 -0.40 -16.27
CA ASN A 32 10.42 -1.13 -16.14
C ASN A 32 10.88 -1.16 -14.67
N ILE A 33 10.80 -0.03 -13.98
CA ILE A 33 11.15 0.07 -12.56
C ILE A 33 10.26 -0.85 -11.73
N TRP A 34 8.95 -0.80 -11.98
CA TRP A 34 7.97 -1.58 -11.25
C TRP A 34 8.11 -3.07 -11.54
N THR A 35 8.41 -3.45 -12.78
CA THR A 35 8.67 -4.86 -13.16
C THR A 35 9.88 -5.41 -12.43
N VAL A 36 11.01 -4.70 -12.46
CA VAL A 36 12.23 -5.14 -11.75
C VAL A 36 12.01 -5.22 -10.25
N TRP A 37 11.36 -4.22 -9.67
CA TRP A 37 11.02 -4.23 -8.24
C TRP A 37 10.13 -5.44 -7.89
N SER A 38 9.09 -5.70 -8.66
CA SER A 38 8.18 -6.82 -8.43
C SER A 38 8.87 -8.17 -8.55
N LEU A 39 9.71 -8.36 -9.57
CA LEU A 39 10.47 -9.59 -9.74
C LEU A 39 11.43 -9.83 -8.56
N VAL A 40 12.15 -8.81 -8.14
CA VAL A 40 13.13 -8.95 -7.05
C VAL A 40 12.44 -9.06 -5.70
N ALA A 41 11.57 -8.11 -5.35
CA ALA A 41 11.01 -8.00 -4.01
C ALA A 41 9.88 -9.00 -3.73
N LEU A 42 9.09 -9.39 -4.74
CA LEU A 42 7.92 -10.25 -4.56
C LEU A 42 8.14 -11.69 -5.00
N ILE A 43 9.12 -11.95 -5.84
CA ILE A 43 9.40 -13.32 -6.32
C ILE A 43 10.75 -13.79 -5.78
N LEU A 44 11.84 -13.14 -6.18
CA LEU A 44 13.18 -13.63 -5.89
C LEU A 44 13.50 -13.69 -4.39
N ILE A 45 13.31 -12.59 -3.68
CA ILE A 45 13.64 -12.50 -2.25
C ILE A 45 12.79 -13.44 -1.40
N PRO A 46 11.44 -13.49 -1.54
CA PRO A 46 10.62 -14.42 -0.76
C PRO A 46 10.95 -15.90 -1.01
N TRP A 47 11.24 -16.26 -2.27
CA TRP A 47 11.64 -17.63 -2.58
C TRP A 47 13.00 -17.99 -2.00
N LEU A 48 14.00 -17.11 -2.10
CA LEU A 48 15.31 -17.32 -1.48
C LEU A 48 15.20 -17.45 0.04
N LEU A 49 14.40 -16.60 0.67
CA LEU A 49 14.17 -16.67 2.11
C LEU A 49 13.46 -17.98 2.49
N ALA A 50 12.42 -18.38 1.76
CA ALA A 50 11.68 -19.61 2.03
C ALA A 50 12.60 -20.84 1.90
N LEU A 51 13.42 -20.90 0.86
CA LEU A 51 14.37 -21.99 0.64
C LEU A 51 15.48 -22.02 1.71
N ALA A 52 15.91 -20.86 2.20
CA ALA A 52 16.95 -20.75 3.21
C ALA A 52 16.47 -21.03 4.63
N THR A 53 15.20 -20.72 4.94
CA THR A 53 14.68 -20.75 6.30
C THR A 53 13.75 -21.92 6.61
N VAL A 54 13.09 -22.50 5.58
CA VAL A 54 12.11 -23.58 5.76
C VAL A 54 12.68 -24.91 5.29
N PRO A 55 13.11 -25.79 6.23
CA PRO A 55 13.54 -27.15 5.86
C PRO A 55 12.34 -27.93 5.29
N HIS A 56 12.61 -28.71 4.24
CA HIS A 56 11.59 -29.54 3.59
C HIS A 56 10.36 -28.77 3.07
N LEU A 57 10.59 -27.61 2.42
CA LEU A 57 9.55 -26.73 1.90
C LEU A 57 8.49 -27.50 1.06
N SER A 58 8.91 -28.48 0.26
CA SER A 58 8.01 -29.30 -0.55
C SER A 58 7.01 -30.12 0.28
N SER A 59 7.43 -30.63 1.45
CA SER A 59 6.54 -31.35 2.35
C SER A 59 5.52 -30.43 3.03
N VAL A 60 5.93 -29.21 3.37
CA VAL A 60 5.03 -28.17 3.90
C VAL A 60 3.93 -27.85 2.90
N TYR A 61 4.29 -27.61 1.63
CA TYR A 61 3.31 -27.35 0.58
C TYR A 61 2.36 -28.54 0.32
N ARG A 62 2.86 -29.79 0.38
CA ARG A 62 2.02 -30.99 0.24
C ARG A 62 1.08 -31.19 1.42
N ALA A 63 1.51 -30.84 2.62
CA ALA A 63 0.68 -30.93 3.82
C ALA A 63 -0.35 -29.79 3.92
N ALA A 64 -0.10 -28.65 3.26
CA ALA A 64 -1.04 -27.55 3.19
C ALA A 64 -2.25 -27.96 2.34
N GLY A 65 -3.45 -27.89 2.92
CA GLY A 65 -4.67 -28.19 2.17
C GLY A 65 -4.93 -27.21 1.02
N PRO A 66 -5.74 -27.58 0.02
CA PRO A 66 -5.97 -26.76 -1.19
C PRO A 66 -6.44 -25.34 -0.88
N ARG A 67 -7.22 -25.13 0.19
CA ARG A 67 -7.65 -23.80 0.63
C ARG A 67 -6.50 -22.92 1.10
N ALA A 68 -5.52 -23.50 1.79
CA ALA A 68 -4.36 -22.76 2.29
C ALA A 68 -3.47 -22.25 1.15
N LEU A 69 -3.50 -22.92 0.00
CA LEU A 69 -2.79 -22.51 -1.21
C LEU A 69 -3.62 -21.58 -2.10
N LEU A 70 -4.91 -21.88 -2.26
CA LEU A 70 -5.80 -21.13 -3.16
C LEU A 70 -6.07 -19.70 -2.65
N LEU A 71 -6.33 -19.53 -1.35
CA LEU A 71 -6.64 -18.22 -0.78
C LEU A 71 -5.52 -17.18 -1.02
N PRO A 72 -4.24 -17.47 -0.69
CA PRO A 72 -3.16 -16.53 -1.01
C PRO A 72 -3.03 -16.24 -2.51
N CYS A 73 -3.27 -17.22 -3.38
CA CYS A 73 -3.24 -17.02 -4.83
C CYS A 73 -4.33 -16.05 -5.28
N VAL A 74 -5.56 -16.21 -4.80
CA VAL A 74 -6.68 -15.30 -5.12
C VAL A 74 -6.39 -13.89 -4.62
N PHE A 75 -5.94 -13.74 -3.38
CA PHE A 75 -5.57 -12.43 -2.83
C PHE A 75 -4.38 -11.81 -3.57
N GLY A 76 -3.40 -12.63 -3.97
CA GLY A 76 -2.27 -12.18 -4.78
C GLY A 76 -2.69 -11.67 -6.15
N LEU A 77 -3.62 -12.33 -6.83
CA LEU A 77 -4.20 -11.88 -8.10
C LEU A 77 -4.94 -10.53 -7.93
N LEU A 78 -5.79 -10.42 -6.90
CA LEU A 78 -6.50 -9.17 -6.60
C LEU A 78 -5.52 -8.04 -6.28
N TRP A 79 -4.45 -8.34 -5.55
CA TRP A 79 -3.39 -7.37 -5.26
C TRP A 79 -2.63 -6.96 -6.52
N GLY A 80 -2.37 -7.90 -7.45
CA GLY A 80 -1.76 -7.59 -8.75
C GLY A 80 -2.61 -6.62 -9.59
N VAL A 81 -3.92 -6.85 -9.67
CA VAL A 81 -4.87 -5.92 -10.32
C VAL A 81 -4.85 -4.56 -9.63
N SER A 82 -4.88 -4.53 -8.30
CA SER A 82 -4.80 -3.29 -7.52
C SER A 82 -3.50 -2.53 -7.77
N SER A 83 -2.38 -3.23 -7.90
CA SER A 83 -1.07 -2.64 -8.19
C SER A 83 -1.02 -2.01 -9.58
N PHE A 84 -1.65 -2.64 -10.57
CA PHE A 84 -1.80 -2.06 -11.92
C PHE A 84 -2.64 -0.77 -11.88
N LEU A 85 -3.79 -0.80 -11.21
CA LEU A 85 -4.66 0.37 -11.03
C LEU A 85 -3.96 1.48 -10.25
N PHE A 86 -3.14 1.14 -9.26
CA PHE A 86 -2.30 2.10 -8.55
C PHE A 86 -1.32 2.81 -9.49
N GLY A 87 -0.66 2.07 -10.36
CA GLY A 87 0.23 2.64 -11.37
C GLY A 87 -0.48 3.59 -12.32
N LEU A 88 -1.65 3.21 -12.81
CA LEU A 88 -2.50 4.07 -13.63
C LEU A 88 -2.91 5.34 -12.86
N GLY A 89 -3.23 5.22 -11.58
CA GLY A 89 -3.51 6.36 -10.70
C GLY A 89 -2.31 7.30 -10.58
N VAL A 90 -1.09 6.76 -10.48
CA VAL A 90 0.15 7.57 -10.43
C VAL A 90 0.35 8.36 -11.73
N ASP A 91 0.07 7.75 -12.87
CA ASP A 91 0.19 8.39 -14.18
C ASP A 91 -0.86 9.51 -14.35
N LEU A 92 -2.11 9.27 -13.99
CA LEU A 92 -3.21 10.21 -14.17
C LEU A 92 -3.25 11.34 -13.13
N ALA A 93 -3.06 11.02 -11.85
CA ALA A 93 -3.22 11.97 -10.74
C ALA A 93 -1.89 12.45 -10.13
N GLY A 94 -0.80 11.79 -10.48
CA GLY A 94 0.53 12.02 -9.93
C GLY A 94 0.81 11.22 -8.65
N MET A 95 2.09 10.98 -8.41
CA MET A 95 2.57 10.11 -7.34
C MET A 95 2.07 10.53 -5.96
N SER A 96 2.21 11.80 -5.62
CA SER A 96 1.87 12.34 -4.28
C SER A 96 0.41 12.12 -3.90
N LEU A 97 -0.51 12.41 -4.82
CA LEU A 97 -1.95 12.28 -4.57
C LEU A 97 -2.36 10.80 -4.51
N THR A 98 -1.89 10.00 -5.46
CA THR A 98 -2.20 8.56 -5.52
C THR A 98 -1.71 7.84 -4.26
N PHE A 99 -0.48 8.11 -3.80
CA PHE A 99 0.05 7.54 -2.57
C PHE A 99 -0.77 7.95 -1.34
N ALA A 100 -1.12 9.22 -1.21
CA ALA A 100 -1.90 9.71 -0.09
C ALA A 100 -3.29 9.06 -0.04
N VAL A 101 -3.98 9.02 -1.19
CA VAL A 101 -5.35 8.45 -1.29
C VAL A 101 -5.34 6.95 -1.06
N VAL A 102 -4.51 6.21 -1.81
CA VAL A 102 -4.53 4.74 -1.76
C VAL A 102 -4.04 4.23 -0.40
N ASN A 103 -2.90 4.72 0.11
CA ASN A 103 -2.39 4.27 1.40
C ASN A 103 -3.27 4.74 2.57
N GLY A 104 -3.80 5.97 2.49
CA GLY A 104 -4.72 6.50 3.50
C GLY A 104 -6.01 5.68 3.59
N LEU A 105 -6.69 5.45 2.47
CA LEU A 105 -7.93 4.66 2.44
C LEU A 105 -7.68 3.19 2.79
N SER A 106 -6.60 2.58 2.28
CA SER A 106 -6.24 1.20 2.62
C SER A 106 -5.98 1.03 4.10
N SER A 107 -5.27 1.97 4.73
CA SER A 107 -5.01 1.95 6.17
C SER A 107 -6.28 2.15 6.99
N ALA A 108 -7.16 3.06 6.57
CA ALA A 108 -8.43 3.34 7.22
C ALA A 108 -9.35 2.12 7.17
N ILE A 109 -9.58 1.57 5.97
CA ILE A 109 -10.44 0.40 5.76
C ILE A 109 -9.84 -0.84 6.44
N GLY A 110 -8.53 -1.07 6.25
CA GLY A 110 -7.80 -2.21 6.81
C GLY A 110 -7.78 -2.23 8.34
N SER A 111 -7.86 -1.08 8.99
CA SER A 111 -7.95 -0.98 10.45
C SER A 111 -9.38 -1.09 10.96
N TRP A 112 -10.31 -0.39 10.32
CA TRP A 112 -11.68 -0.21 10.83
C TRP A 112 -12.57 -1.41 10.55
N VAL A 113 -12.48 -2.02 9.36
CA VAL A 113 -13.31 -3.16 8.99
C VAL A 113 -13.07 -4.38 9.91
N PRO A 114 -11.83 -4.85 10.16
CA PRO A 114 -11.60 -5.95 11.10
C PRO A 114 -12.06 -5.62 12.53
N MET A 115 -11.88 -4.38 12.97
CA MET A 115 -12.30 -3.96 14.30
C MET A 115 -13.80 -4.02 14.47
N THR A 116 -14.58 -3.58 13.47
CA THR A 116 -16.05 -3.57 13.52
C THR A 116 -16.66 -4.95 13.29
N VAL A 117 -16.09 -5.76 12.41
CA VAL A 117 -16.64 -7.07 12.02
C VAL A 117 -16.21 -8.18 12.99
N GLN A 118 -14.92 -8.23 13.35
CA GLN A 118 -14.38 -9.31 14.17
C GLN A 118 -14.45 -9.02 15.67
N HIS A 119 -14.41 -7.73 16.07
CA HIS A 119 -14.36 -7.30 17.45
C HIS A 119 -15.29 -6.12 17.74
N PRO A 120 -16.62 -6.24 17.50
CA PRO A 120 -17.55 -5.11 17.65
C PRO A 120 -17.58 -4.52 19.08
N GLY A 121 -17.35 -5.35 20.10
CA GLY A 121 -17.26 -4.89 21.48
C GLY A 121 -16.03 -4.03 21.79
N ARG A 122 -15.01 -4.02 20.92
CA ARG A 122 -13.83 -3.17 21.11
C ARG A 122 -13.99 -1.76 20.55
N VAL A 123 -14.96 -1.52 19.68
CA VAL A 123 -15.18 -0.22 19.04
C VAL A 123 -15.40 0.89 20.08
N LEU A 124 -16.17 0.61 21.12
CA LEU A 124 -16.50 1.55 22.19
C LEU A 124 -15.47 1.57 23.35
N THR A 125 -14.42 0.78 23.27
CA THR A 125 -13.31 0.89 24.24
C THR A 125 -12.47 2.14 23.97
N VAL A 126 -11.70 2.58 24.96
CA VAL A 126 -10.78 3.73 24.79
C VAL A 126 -9.86 3.54 23.58
N GLY A 127 -9.30 2.34 23.38
CA GLY A 127 -8.48 2.01 22.23
C GLY A 127 -9.25 2.07 20.91
N GLY A 128 -10.49 1.58 20.88
CA GLY A 128 -11.37 1.61 19.70
C GLY A 128 -11.77 3.03 19.30
N VAL A 129 -12.08 3.88 20.28
CA VAL A 129 -12.39 5.31 20.04
C VAL A 129 -11.17 6.03 19.48
N ILE A 130 -9.98 5.84 20.05
CA ILE A 130 -8.75 6.45 19.54
C ILE A 130 -8.45 5.97 18.10
N ALA A 131 -8.62 4.68 17.82
CA ALA A 131 -8.45 4.14 16.47
C ALA A 131 -9.46 4.74 15.48
N SER A 132 -10.73 4.88 15.88
CA SER A 132 -11.78 5.50 15.05
C SER A 132 -11.49 6.98 14.77
N LEU A 133 -11.02 7.72 15.76
CA LEU A 133 -10.58 9.12 15.56
C LEU A 133 -9.38 9.19 14.61
N GLY A 134 -8.42 8.25 14.71
CA GLY A 134 -7.30 8.12 13.77
C GLY A 134 -7.77 7.89 12.33
N VAL A 135 -8.72 6.98 12.13
CA VAL A 135 -9.34 6.70 10.82
C VAL A 135 -10.04 7.95 10.25
N LEU A 136 -10.81 8.66 11.07
CA LEU A 136 -11.44 9.93 10.66
C LEU A 136 -10.39 10.97 10.27
N GLY A 137 -9.29 11.06 11.03
CA GLY A 137 -8.16 11.95 10.70
C GLY A 137 -7.54 11.62 9.35
N VAL A 138 -7.30 10.33 9.07
CA VAL A 138 -6.77 9.86 7.78
C VAL A 138 -7.73 10.19 6.63
N VAL A 139 -9.02 9.88 6.76
CA VAL A 139 -10.02 10.15 5.73
C VAL A 139 -10.13 11.66 5.46
N SER A 140 -10.14 12.47 6.51
CA SER A 140 -10.15 13.94 6.39
C SER A 140 -8.89 14.46 5.67
N GLY A 141 -7.70 13.93 6.02
CA GLY A 141 -6.45 14.27 5.35
C GLY A 141 -6.46 13.90 3.86
N VAL A 142 -6.97 12.71 3.52
CA VAL A 142 -7.15 12.27 2.13
C VAL A 142 -8.09 13.20 1.37
N ALA A 143 -9.20 13.61 1.98
CA ALA A 143 -10.15 14.56 1.37
C ALA A 143 -9.52 15.91 1.08
N VAL A 144 -8.73 16.46 2.01
CA VAL A 144 -7.99 17.71 1.82
C VAL A 144 -6.93 17.59 0.71
N CYS A 145 -6.17 16.48 0.70
CA CYS A 145 -5.18 16.22 -0.36
C CYS A 145 -5.84 16.10 -1.74
N SER A 146 -6.98 15.42 -1.82
CA SER A 146 -7.74 15.25 -3.06
C SER A 146 -8.29 16.59 -3.57
N TRP A 147 -8.80 17.43 -2.68
CA TRP A 147 -9.26 18.78 -3.01
C TRP A 147 -8.12 19.68 -3.50
N ALA A 148 -7.00 19.67 -2.80
CA ALA A 148 -5.81 20.42 -3.21
C ALA A 148 -5.29 19.95 -4.60
N GLY A 149 -5.29 18.64 -4.85
CA GLY A 149 -4.96 18.06 -6.16
C GLY A 149 -5.90 18.54 -7.26
N HIS A 150 -7.20 18.58 -7.00
CA HIS A 150 -8.20 19.08 -7.96
C HIS A 150 -8.02 20.56 -8.30
N ILE A 151 -7.74 21.42 -7.31
CA ILE A 151 -7.46 22.84 -7.54
C ILE A 151 -6.21 23.01 -8.42
N ARG A 152 -5.16 22.26 -8.13
CA ARG A 152 -3.89 22.30 -8.90
C ARG A 152 -4.10 21.87 -10.37
N SER A 153 -4.90 20.86 -10.62
CA SER A 153 -5.25 20.40 -11.97
C SER A 153 -5.97 21.48 -12.77
N ARG A 154 -6.98 22.11 -12.17
CA ARG A 154 -7.72 23.23 -12.78
C ARG A 154 -6.84 24.43 -13.12
N GLN A 155 -5.84 24.72 -12.29
CA GLN A 155 -4.88 25.82 -12.57
C GLN A 155 -3.99 25.51 -13.78
N LYS A 156 -3.51 24.27 -13.91
CA LYS A 156 -2.73 23.83 -15.06
C LYS A 156 -3.53 23.93 -16.37
N ASP A 157 -4.79 23.52 -16.35
CA ASP A 157 -5.66 23.59 -17.54
C ASP A 157 -5.93 25.05 -17.96
N LYS A 158 -6.05 25.99 -17.01
CA LYS A 158 -6.20 27.44 -17.32
C LYS A 158 -4.95 28.02 -17.95
N ILE A 159 -3.76 27.66 -17.43
CA ILE A 159 -2.49 28.14 -17.97
C ILE A 159 -2.25 27.57 -19.37
N GLY A 160 -2.51 26.27 -19.59
CA GLY A 160 -2.38 25.64 -20.89
C GLY A 160 -3.27 26.29 -21.98
N ARG A 161 -4.48 26.71 -21.63
CA ARG A 161 -5.41 27.41 -22.57
C ARG A 161 -5.05 28.85 -22.81
N ALA A 162 -4.27 29.48 -21.94
CA ALA A 162 -3.84 30.88 -22.11
C ALA A 162 -2.62 31.02 -23.04
N HIS A 163 -1.98 29.93 -23.42
CA HIS A 163 -0.81 29.88 -24.30
C HIS A 163 -1.10 29.34 -25.70
N VAL A 164 -2.36 29.07 -26.03
CA VAL A 164 -2.88 28.70 -27.36
C VAL A 164 -3.68 29.86 -27.92
#